data_93499d3a7cd067861c0531b8f8f1a99d
#
_entry.id   93499d3a7cd067861c0531b8f8f1a99d
#
_cell.length_a   1.000
_cell.length_b   1.000
_cell.length_c   1.000
_cell.angle_alpha   90.00
_cell.angle_beta   90.00
_cell.angle_gamma   90.00
#
_symmetry.space_group_name_H-M   'P 1'
#
loop_
_entity.id
_entity.type
_entity.pdbx_description
1 polymer ?
#
loop_
_entity_poly.entity_id
_entity_poly.type
_entity_poly.pdbx_seq_one_letter_code
_entity_poly.pdbx_strand_id
1 'polypeptide(L)'
;MRKGTGKRVLALLTAVLACAALLGGCSAKPKTVYKDLDYGFQLEKPAAGEKIAIMHTSMGDIFIRLFPEAAPKAVENFITHAQEGYYDGLIFHRVIEDFMIQGGDPEGTGRGGESIYESGKFEDEFDAKLMNLRYSLAMANAGPNTNGSQFFINQAPAEDFAEGVEAAKQRYEQLKDNFKSWKQVYANALSRVAKIDGDAIPDEVFDLYSQQGGNLYLDGAWRTDGKGHTVFGQVFAGMDVVDAIAAVETDRDDKPKKDVVIESIEIKTL
;
A
#
# COMPACT_ATOMS: atom_id res chain seq x y z
N MET A 1 32.38 20.21 -72.58
CA MET A 1 31.22 19.39 -72.95
C MET A 1 30.48 18.91 -71.66
N ARG A 2 29.31 19.36 -71.56
CA ARG A 2 28.22 19.11 -70.62
C ARG A 2 27.96 17.63 -70.36
N LYS A 3 27.60 17.33 -69.12
CA LYS A 3 26.54 16.46 -68.62
C LYS A 3 26.94 16.01 -67.19
N GLY A 4 26.14 16.06 -66.12
CA GLY A 4 24.73 16.20 -65.93
C GLY A 4 24.44 16.36 -64.45
N THR A 5 23.81 17.46 -64.19
CA THR A 5 23.13 17.78 -62.94
C THR A 5 21.75 17.11 -62.97
N GLY A 6 21.50 16.12 -62.18
CA GLY A 6 20.18 15.52 -62.21
C GLY A 6 19.89 14.37 -61.24
N LYS A 7 20.66 14.19 -60.17
CA LYS A 7 20.38 13.07 -59.21
C LYS A 7 20.51 13.43 -57.72
N ARG A 8 20.45 14.72 -57.38
CA ARG A 8 20.57 15.14 -55.96
C ARG A 8 19.34 15.88 -55.39
N VAL A 9 18.22 15.90 -56.09
CA VAL A 9 16.99 16.62 -55.63
C VAL A 9 15.88 15.66 -55.19
N LEU A 10 16.04 14.36 -55.40
CA LEU A 10 14.95 13.38 -55.06
C LEU A 10 15.20 12.66 -53.72
N ALA A 11 16.27 12.95 -52.98
CA ALA A 11 16.57 12.31 -51.69
C ALA A 11 16.26 13.17 -50.46
N LEU A 12 15.72 14.38 -50.65
CA LEU A 12 15.39 15.29 -49.53
C LEU A 12 13.88 15.47 -49.26
N LEU A 13 13.01 14.76 -50.01
CA LEU A 13 11.57 14.84 -49.84
C LEU A 13 10.94 13.60 -49.15
N THR A 14 11.76 12.58 -48.87
CA THR A 14 11.27 11.38 -48.14
C THR A 14 11.64 11.35 -46.64
N ALA A 15 12.42 12.33 -46.15
CA ALA A 15 12.81 12.39 -44.74
C ALA A 15 11.91 13.32 -43.88
N VAL A 16 10.93 14.03 -44.44
CA VAL A 16 10.07 14.97 -43.70
C VAL A 16 8.71 14.40 -43.39
N LEU A 17 8.34 13.24 -43.92
CA LEU A 17 7.03 12.63 -43.66
C LEU A 17 7.04 11.55 -42.57
N ALA A 18 8.22 11.26 -41.94
CA ALA A 18 8.31 10.26 -40.88
C ALA A 18 8.33 10.84 -39.45
N CYS A 19 8.33 12.16 -39.28
CA CYS A 19 8.37 12.82 -37.97
C CYS A 19 7.02 13.44 -37.51
N ALA A 20 5.94 13.29 -38.28
CA ALA A 20 4.63 13.85 -37.92
C ALA A 20 3.62 12.84 -37.33
N ALA A 21 4.06 11.60 -37.02
CA ALA A 21 3.17 10.56 -36.47
C ALA A 21 3.50 10.18 -35.00
N LEU A 22 4.29 11.00 -34.27
CA LEU A 22 4.66 10.73 -32.86
C LEU A 22 4.15 11.77 -31.86
N LEU A 23 3.18 12.60 -32.22
CA LEU A 23 2.54 13.53 -31.27
C LEU A 23 1.02 13.32 -31.31
N GLY A 24 0.53 12.32 -30.59
CA GLY A 24 -0.91 12.12 -30.48
C GLY A 24 -1.32 10.76 -29.94
N GLY A 25 -0.55 10.19 -29.04
CA GLY A 25 -0.94 9.01 -28.29
C GLY A 25 -1.05 9.38 -26.81
N CYS A 26 -2.22 9.90 -26.35
CA CYS A 26 -2.63 9.61 -24.99
C CYS A 26 -2.80 8.08 -24.93
N SER A 27 -1.73 7.39 -24.61
CA SER A 27 -1.76 5.97 -24.27
C SER A 27 -2.51 5.89 -22.94
N ALA A 28 -3.83 5.66 -23.02
CA ALA A 28 -4.56 5.13 -21.89
C ALA A 28 -3.79 3.89 -21.45
N LYS A 29 -3.25 3.88 -20.22
CA LYS A 29 -2.68 2.67 -19.63
C LYS A 29 -3.68 1.56 -19.85
N PRO A 30 -3.28 0.37 -20.33
CA PRO A 30 -4.19 -0.74 -20.48
C PRO A 30 -4.87 -0.93 -19.13
N LYS A 31 -6.21 -1.02 -19.10
CA LYS A 31 -6.94 -1.39 -17.88
C LYS A 31 -6.37 -2.74 -17.46
N THR A 32 -5.67 -2.76 -16.35
CA THR A 32 -5.18 -4.01 -15.76
C THR A 32 -6.41 -4.85 -15.42
N VAL A 33 -6.51 -6.02 -16.02
CA VAL A 33 -7.61 -6.94 -15.71
C VAL A 33 -7.17 -7.74 -14.49
N TYR A 34 -7.72 -7.39 -13.34
CA TYR A 34 -7.48 -8.06 -12.05
C TYR A 34 -8.38 -9.28 -11.84
N LYS A 35 -8.75 -9.97 -12.92
CA LYS A 35 -9.60 -11.14 -12.88
C LYS A 35 -8.76 -12.40 -12.63
N ASP A 36 -9.30 -13.30 -11.84
CA ASP A 36 -8.69 -14.62 -11.52
C ASP A 36 -7.40 -14.52 -10.67
N LEU A 37 -7.25 -13.47 -9.83
CA LEU A 37 -6.21 -13.40 -8.82
C LEU A 37 -6.67 -14.09 -7.53
N ASP A 38 -5.73 -14.75 -6.85
CA ASP A 38 -5.94 -15.26 -5.50
C ASP A 38 -5.82 -14.11 -4.49
N TYR A 39 -6.94 -13.50 -4.15
CA TYR A 39 -7.00 -12.42 -3.16
C TYR A 39 -6.90 -12.91 -1.71
N GLY A 40 -7.02 -14.22 -1.48
CA GLY A 40 -6.98 -14.83 -0.15
C GLY A 40 -5.57 -15.16 0.33
N PHE A 41 -4.59 -15.25 -0.56
CA PHE A 41 -3.24 -15.75 -0.26
C PHE A 41 -2.54 -14.98 0.86
N GLN A 42 -2.84 -13.67 1.00
CA GLN A 42 -2.29 -12.81 2.05
C GLN A 42 -2.63 -13.31 3.46
N LEU A 43 -3.79 -13.93 3.63
CA LEU A 43 -4.31 -14.42 4.91
C LEU A 43 -3.87 -15.86 5.24
N GLU A 44 -3.21 -16.53 4.31
CA GLU A 44 -2.70 -17.87 4.55
C GLU A 44 -1.55 -17.85 5.57
N LYS A 45 -1.43 -18.92 6.34
CA LYS A 45 -0.29 -19.09 7.23
C LYS A 45 0.99 -19.24 6.42
N PRO A 46 2.12 -18.71 6.91
CA PRO A 46 3.39 -18.88 6.21
C PRO A 46 3.77 -20.36 6.07
N ALA A 47 4.32 -20.74 4.92
CA ALA A 47 4.76 -22.07 4.61
C ALA A 47 6.20 -22.32 5.08
N ALA A 48 6.62 -23.60 5.15
CA ALA A 48 8.00 -23.96 5.44
C ALA A 48 8.95 -23.36 4.39
N GLY A 49 10.02 -22.72 4.83
CA GLY A 49 10.99 -22.01 4.00
C GLY A 49 10.67 -20.52 3.78
N GLU A 50 9.49 -20.04 4.14
CA GLU A 50 9.19 -18.61 4.07
C GLU A 50 9.87 -17.84 5.21
N LYS A 51 10.26 -16.60 4.92
CA LYS A 51 10.76 -15.66 5.93
C LYS A 51 9.61 -15.01 6.67
N ILE A 52 9.74 -15.00 8.00
CA ILE A 52 8.85 -14.27 8.90
C ILE A 52 9.66 -13.29 9.74
N ALA A 53 8.97 -12.26 10.24
CA ALA A 53 9.49 -11.40 11.28
C ALA A 53 8.75 -11.65 12.59
N ILE A 54 9.50 -11.66 13.70
CA ILE A 54 8.95 -11.65 15.06
C ILE A 54 9.32 -10.29 15.65
N MET A 55 8.34 -9.44 15.83
CA MET A 55 8.50 -8.13 16.45
C MET A 55 8.22 -8.25 17.94
N HIS A 56 9.27 -8.19 18.75
CA HIS A 56 9.18 -8.17 20.20
C HIS A 56 8.83 -6.75 20.64
N THR A 57 7.75 -6.59 21.36
CA THR A 57 7.33 -5.28 21.87
C THR A 57 7.19 -5.31 23.39
N SER A 58 7.20 -4.15 24.01
CA SER A 58 6.93 -4.00 25.46
C SER A 58 5.53 -4.48 25.87
N MET A 59 4.67 -4.86 24.91
CA MET A 59 3.32 -5.35 25.14
C MET A 59 3.10 -6.81 24.67
N GLY A 60 4.13 -7.45 24.07
CA GLY A 60 4.09 -8.82 23.58
C GLY A 60 4.65 -8.96 22.17
N ASP A 61 4.60 -10.18 21.64
CA ASP A 61 5.18 -10.53 20.35
C ASP A 61 4.15 -10.48 19.23
N ILE A 62 4.57 -9.94 18.08
CA ILE A 62 3.77 -9.87 16.85
C ILE A 62 4.51 -10.68 15.78
N PHE A 63 3.84 -11.69 15.19
CA PHE A 63 4.41 -12.57 14.18
C PHE A 63 3.90 -12.20 12.80
N ILE A 64 4.80 -11.91 11.87
CA ILE A 64 4.49 -11.31 10.58
C ILE A 64 5.04 -12.17 9.44
N ARG A 65 4.16 -12.60 8.52
CA ARG A 65 4.55 -13.17 7.23
C ARG A 65 5.00 -12.03 6.31
N LEU A 66 6.08 -12.23 5.55
CA LEU A 66 6.61 -11.23 4.61
C LEU A 66 6.40 -11.70 3.16
N PHE A 67 6.21 -10.77 2.24
CA PHE A 67 5.88 -11.02 0.83
C PHE A 67 6.97 -10.51 -0.14
N PRO A 68 8.18 -11.12 -0.17
CA PRO A 68 9.32 -10.61 -0.95
C PRO A 68 9.11 -10.66 -2.47
N GLU A 69 8.21 -11.52 -2.98
CA GLU A 69 7.94 -11.60 -4.42
C GLU A 69 7.06 -10.46 -4.91
N ALA A 70 6.17 -9.94 -4.05
CA ALA A 70 5.23 -8.89 -4.40
C ALA A 70 5.72 -7.48 -4.02
N ALA A 71 6.52 -7.37 -2.96
CA ALA A 71 7.10 -6.11 -2.47
C ALA A 71 8.59 -6.29 -2.11
N PRO A 72 9.47 -6.63 -3.09
CA PRO A 72 10.85 -6.99 -2.85
C PRO A 72 11.65 -5.91 -2.12
N LYS A 73 11.52 -4.64 -2.51
CA LYS A 73 12.27 -3.54 -1.89
C LYS A 73 11.81 -3.23 -0.48
N ALA A 74 10.51 -3.22 -0.25
CA ALA A 74 9.97 -3.00 1.09
C ALA A 74 10.39 -4.11 2.05
N VAL A 75 10.36 -5.37 1.61
CA VAL A 75 10.79 -6.52 2.41
C VAL A 75 12.29 -6.50 2.65
N GLU A 76 13.11 -6.24 1.61
CA GLU A 76 14.57 -6.13 1.76
C GLU A 76 14.96 -5.01 2.74
N ASN A 77 14.37 -3.84 2.58
CA ASN A 77 14.58 -2.68 3.45
C ASN A 77 14.22 -3.01 4.92
N PHE A 78 13.05 -3.60 5.14
CA PHE A 78 12.60 -3.96 6.48
C PHE A 78 13.48 -5.03 7.13
N ILE A 79 13.85 -6.09 6.39
CA ILE A 79 14.72 -7.17 6.89
C ILE A 79 16.11 -6.64 7.23
N THR A 80 16.71 -5.82 6.36
CA THR A 80 18.05 -5.26 6.58
C THR A 80 18.05 -4.37 7.82
N HIS A 81 17.12 -3.45 7.96
CA HIS A 81 16.97 -2.61 9.15
C HIS A 81 16.77 -3.46 10.43
N ALA A 82 15.93 -4.50 10.36
CA ALA A 82 15.72 -5.41 11.49
C ALA A 82 17.00 -6.12 11.92
N GLN A 83 17.76 -6.66 10.94
CA GLN A 83 19.01 -7.37 11.20
C GLN A 83 20.14 -6.47 11.71
N GLU A 84 20.12 -5.20 11.35
CA GLU A 84 21.07 -4.18 11.85
C GLU A 84 20.66 -3.58 13.19
N GLY A 85 19.52 -4.01 13.77
CA GLY A 85 18.99 -3.47 15.02
C GLY A 85 18.49 -2.04 14.91
N TYR A 86 18.20 -1.57 13.69
CA TYR A 86 17.72 -0.19 13.45
C TYR A 86 16.41 0.11 14.18
N TYR A 87 15.54 -0.89 14.32
CA TYR A 87 14.26 -0.74 15.00
C TYR A 87 14.31 -0.92 16.52
N ASP A 88 15.44 -1.36 17.06
CA ASP A 88 15.59 -1.67 18.50
C ASP A 88 15.45 -0.39 19.34
N GLY A 89 14.51 -0.42 20.26
CA GLY A 89 14.21 0.72 21.14
C GLY A 89 13.33 1.80 20.51
N LEU A 90 12.94 1.67 19.23
CA LEU A 90 11.99 2.61 18.62
C LEU A 90 10.58 2.43 19.19
N ILE A 91 9.76 3.46 19.06
CA ILE A 91 8.41 3.47 19.59
C ILE A 91 7.36 3.44 18.46
N PHE A 92 6.16 2.99 18.80
CA PHE A 92 4.99 3.35 18.03
C PHE A 92 4.63 4.79 18.34
N HIS A 93 5.05 5.71 17.48
CA HIS A 93 4.95 7.15 17.69
C HIS A 93 3.58 7.72 17.34
N ARG A 94 2.74 6.96 16.62
CA ARG A 94 1.36 7.34 16.28
C ARG A 94 0.46 6.10 16.34
N VAL A 95 -0.59 6.18 17.12
CA VAL A 95 -1.55 5.10 17.36
C VAL A 95 -2.95 5.68 17.28
N ILE A 96 -3.77 5.11 16.41
CA ILE A 96 -5.19 5.46 16.29
C ILE A 96 -5.99 4.16 16.30
N GLU A 97 -6.80 3.98 17.32
CA GLU A 97 -7.75 2.87 17.43
C GLU A 97 -8.68 2.85 16.21
N ASP A 98 -9.04 1.66 15.75
CA ASP A 98 -9.85 1.42 14.56
C ASP A 98 -9.24 1.97 13.24
N PHE A 99 -7.93 2.25 13.25
CA PHE A 99 -7.22 2.67 12.04
C PHE A 99 -5.88 1.95 11.88
N MET A 100 -4.83 2.33 12.65
CA MET A 100 -3.49 1.74 12.53
C MET A 100 -2.59 2.05 13.73
N ILE A 101 -1.50 1.30 13.86
CA ILE A 101 -0.37 1.60 14.73
C ILE A 101 0.88 1.83 13.87
N GLN A 102 1.57 2.96 14.03
CA GLN A 102 2.69 3.38 13.19
C GLN A 102 3.97 3.53 13.99
N GLY A 103 5.06 2.94 13.48
CA GLY A 103 6.40 2.96 14.06
C GLY A 103 7.50 3.06 13.00
N GLY A 104 8.75 2.75 13.39
CA GLY A 104 9.90 2.71 12.48
C GLY A 104 10.55 4.07 12.22
N ASP A 105 10.23 5.10 13.01
CA ASP A 105 10.89 6.40 12.97
C ASP A 105 11.91 6.52 14.10
N PRO A 106 13.22 6.66 13.83
CA PRO A 106 14.25 6.79 14.84
C PRO A 106 14.12 8.08 15.68
N GLU A 107 13.45 9.09 15.14
CA GLU A 107 13.22 10.35 15.87
C GLU A 107 11.93 10.29 16.72
N GLY A 108 11.03 9.33 16.47
CA GLY A 108 9.74 9.22 17.15
C GLY A 108 8.81 10.43 16.94
N THR A 109 9.00 11.15 15.83
CA THR A 109 8.28 12.39 15.48
C THR A 109 7.33 12.22 14.30
N GLY A 110 7.42 11.09 13.57
CA GLY A 110 6.75 10.84 12.31
C GLY A 110 7.43 11.48 11.10
N ARG A 111 8.59 12.13 11.26
CA ARG A 111 9.29 12.86 10.18
C ARG A 111 10.63 12.26 9.80
N GLY A 112 11.22 11.44 10.65
CA GLY A 112 12.50 10.77 10.45
C GLY A 112 12.38 9.47 9.63
N GLY A 113 13.47 8.76 9.58
CA GLY A 113 13.59 7.46 8.94
C GLY A 113 13.96 7.49 7.47
N GLU A 114 14.95 6.70 7.15
CA GLU A 114 15.49 6.53 5.79
C GLU A 114 15.48 5.06 5.39
N SER A 115 15.52 4.79 4.10
CA SER A 115 15.67 3.44 3.57
C SER A 115 17.16 3.06 3.47
N ILE A 116 17.42 1.77 3.26
CA ILE A 116 18.75 1.25 2.97
C ILE A 116 19.31 1.68 1.63
N TYR A 117 18.48 2.27 0.76
CA TYR A 117 18.88 2.68 -0.60
C TYR A 117 19.56 4.05 -0.58
N GLU A 118 20.48 4.28 -1.53
CA GLU A 118 21.33 5.47 -1.59
C GLU A 118 20.56 6.81 -1.51
N SER A 119 19.35 6.86 -2.07
CA SER A 119 18.50 8.05 -2.02
C SER A 119 17.83 8.29 -0.65
N GLY A 120 17.96 7.35 0.28
CA GLY A 120 17.21 7.34 1.55
C GLY A 120 15.71 7.07 1.38
N LYS A 121 15.23 6.87 0.15
CA LYS A 121 13.83 6.59 -0.19
C LYS A 121 13.76 5.57 -1.33
N PHE A 122 12.61 4.87 -1.46
CA PHE A 122 12.35 3.96 -2.57
C PHE A 122 10.90 4.05 -3.06
N GLU A 123 10.68 3.54 -4.26
CA GLU A 123 9.40 3.56 -4.95
C GLU A 123 8.34 2.68 -4.29
N ASP A 124 7.08 2.99 -4.60
CA ASP A 124 5.93 2.21 -4.19
C ASP A 124 5.86 0.89 -4.98
N GLU A 125 5.52 -0.19 -4.30
CA GLU A 125 5.34 -1.54 -4.87
C GLU A 125 3.89 -1.99 -4.63
N PHE A 126 2.97 -1.56 -5.51
CA PHE A 126 1.56 -1.89 -5.39
C PHE A 126 1.23 -3.20 -6.12
N ASP A 127 0.78 -4.20 -5.39
CA ASP A 127 0.24 -5.44 -5.93
C ASP A 127 -1.26 -5.53 -5.57
N ALA A 128 -2.11 -5.84 -6.55
CA ALA A 128 -3.55 -5.97 -6.32
C ALA A 128 -3.94 -7.12 -5.39
N LYS A 129 -3.04 -8.08 -5.17
CA LYS A 129 -3.23 -9.19 -4.23
C LYS A 129 -2.82 -8.86 -2.80
N LEU A 130 -2.05 -7.76 -2.62
CA LEU A 130 -1.63 -7.27 -1.32
C LEU A 130 -2.42 -6.02 -0.96
N MET A 131 -3.27 -6.16 0.00
CA MET A 131 -4.27 -5.18 0.39
C MET A 131 -4.01 -4.68 1.82
N ASN A 132 -4.41 -3.44 2.10
CA ASN A 132 -4.38 -2.87 3.44
C ASN A 132 -5.50 -3.45 4.33
N LEU A 133 -5.60 -4.80 4.36
CA LEU A 133 -6.50 -5.52 5.25
C LEU A 133 -6.11 -5.30 6.71
N ARG A 134 -7.01 -5.57 7.66
CA ARG A 134 -6.68 -5.54 9.08
C ARG A 134 -5.47 -6.44 9.35
N TYR A 135 -4.54 -5.95 10.17
CA TYR A 135 -3.27 -6.59 10.53
C TYR A 135 -2.25 -6.70 9.38
N SER A 136 -2.47 -6.09 8.21
CA SER A 136 -1.41 -5.98 7.20
C SER A 136 -0.33 -4.99 7.66
N LEU A 137 0.93 -5.30 7.31
CA LEU A 137 2.09 -4.43 7.50
C LEU A 137 2.35 -3.67 6.20
N ALA A 138 2.35 -2.35 6.26
CA ALA A 138 2.51 -1.48 5.11
C ALA A 138 3.51 -0.35 5.35
N MET A 139 4.13 0.15 4.28
CA MET A 139 5.05 1.29 4.34
C MET A 139 4.29 2.60 4.58
N ALA A 140 4.72 3.36 5.58
CA ALA A 140 4.33 4.76 5.70
C ALA A 140 5.17 5.61 4.73
N ASN A 141 4.54 6.59 4.08
CA ASN A 141 5.21 7.49 3.14
C ASN A 141 4.63 8.91 3.21
N ALA A 142 5.36 9.89 2.69
CA ALA A 142 4.96 11.29 2.59
C ALA A 142 4.42 11.66 1.19
N GLY A 143 4.02 10.67 0.41
CA GLY A 143 3.53 10.76 -0.96
C GLY A 143 4.16 9.70 -1.85
N PRO A 144 3.86 9.67 -3.16
CA PRO A 144 4.33 8.63 -4.05
C PRO A 144 5.86 8.48 -4.03
N ASN A 145 6.33 7.22 -3.95
CA ASN A 145 7.74 6.86 -4.04
C ASN A 145 8.64 7.50 -2.96
N THR A 146 8.11 7.67 -1.73
CA THR A 146 8.87 8.24 -0.61
C THR A 146 8.96 7.29 0.58
N ASN A 147 8.95 5.98 0.34
CA ASN A 147 9.07 4.97 1.39
C ASN A 147 10.46 5.04 2.03
N GLY A 148 10.51 5.02 3.36
CA GLY A 148 11.74 5.04 4.17
C GLY A 148 11.81 3.83 5.08
N SER A 149 12.02 4.06 6.39
CA SER A 149 11.99 3.01 7.41
C SER A 149 10.63 2.88 8.12
N GLN A 150 9.77 3.91 8.05
CA GLN A 150 8.51 3.92 8.77
C GLN A 150 7.49 2.94 8.17
N PHE A 151 6.80 2.25 9.04
CA PHE A 151 5.73 1.30 8.69
C PHE A 151 4.52 1.49 9.59
N PHE A 152 3.39 0.91 9.19
CA PHE A 152 2.22 0.80 10.05
C PHE A 152 1.57 -0.58 9.92
N ILE A 153 0.85 -0.98 10.97
CA ILE A 153 0.01 -2.18 10.96
C ILE A 153 -1.44 -1.69 10.98
N ASN A 154 -2.22 -2.08 9.97
CA ASN A 154 -3.64 -1.75 9.87
C ASN A 154 -4.44 -2.40 11.00
N GLN A 155 -5.42 -1.67 11.57
CA GLN A 155 -6.21 -2.18 12.69
C GLN A 155 -7.72 -1.90 12.53
N ALA A 156 -8.14 -1.26 11.43
CA ALA A 156 -9.54 -0.93 11.18
C ALA A 156 -10.43 -2.19 11.17
N PRO A 157 -11.55 -2.20 11.93
CA PRO A 157 -12.41 -3.36 12.08
C PRO A 157 -13.26 -3.62 10.83
N ALA A 158 -13.78 -4.85 10.70
CA ALA A 158 -14.60 -5.26 9.56
C ALA A 158 -15.95 -4.57 9.53
N GLU A 159 -16.49 -4.28 10.69
CA GLU A 159 -17.81 -3.67 10.87
C GLU A 159 -17.89 -2.31 10.20
N ASP A 160 -16.89 -1.46 10.36
CA ASP A 160 -16.85 -0.11 9.78
C ASP A 160 -16.84 -0.15 8.26
N PHE A 161 -16.08 -1.09 7.69
CA PHE A 161 -16.03 -1.27 6.24
C PHE A 161 -17.37 -1.80 5.71
N ALA A 162 -17.94 -2.82 6.35
CA ALA A 162 -19.21 -3.42 5.97
C ALA A 162 -20.37 -2.41 6.03
N GLU A 163 -20.42 -1.59 7.08
CA GLU A 163 -21.39 -0.49 7.20
C GLU A 163 -21.24 0.53 6.08
N GLY A 164 -20.01 0.90 5.72
CA GLY A 164 -19.72 1.80 4.62
C GLY A 164 -20.19 1.27 3.26
N VAL A 165 -20.00 -0.03 3.02
CA VAL A 165 -20.47 -0.72 1.81
C VAL A 165 -22.01 -0.75 1.77
N GLU A 166 -22.65 -1.10 2.87
CA GLU A 166 -24.12 -1.15 2.94
C GLU A 166 -24.73 0.25 2.76
N ALA A 167 -24.16 1.28 3.37
CA ALA A 167 -24.57 2.66 3.17
C ALA A 167 -24.42 3.10 1.69
N ALA A 168 -23.36 2.69 1.01
CA ALA A 168 -23.16 2.97 -0.40
C ALA A 168 -24.21 2.27 -1.29
N LYS A 169 -24.55 1.00 -0.99
CA LYS A 169 -25.60 0.25 -1.68
C LYS A 169 -26.97 0.93 -1.51
N GLN A 170 -27.34 1.28 -0.28
CA GLN A 170 -28.60 1.98 -0.01
C GLN A 170 -28.66 3.36 -0.69
N ARG A 171 -27.55 4.11 -0.68
CA ARG A 171 -27.45 5.39 -1.33
C ARG A 171 -27.55 5.29 -2.86
N TYR A 172 -26.97 4.23 -3.44
CA TYR A 172 -27.06 3.95 -4.87
C TYR A 172 -28.49 3.78 -5.33
N GLU A 173 -29.36 3.13 -4.55
CA GLU A 173 -30.79 2.97 -4.87
C GLU A 173 -31.50 4.33 -5.09
N GLN A 174 -31.03 5.39 -4.42
CA GLN A 174 -31.56 6.75 -4.53
C GLN A 174 -30.90 7.56 -5.66
N LEU A 175 -29.72 7.15 -6.14
CA LEU A 175 -28.86 7.91 -7.04
C LEU A 175 -28.59 7.19 -8.38
N LYS A 176 -29.39 6.21 -8.76
CA LYS A 176 -29.21 5.37 -9.97
C LYS A 176 -29.04 6.17 -11.27
N ASP A 177 -29.67 7.34 -11.36
CA ASP A 177 -29.57 8.20 -12.54
C ASP A 177 -28.19 8.89 -12.65
N ASN A 178 -27.44 8.98 -11.53
CA ASN A 178 -26.17 9.70 -11.46
C ASN A 178 -24.94 8.78 -11.40
N PHE A 179 -25.11 7.50 -11.00
CA PHE A 179 -24.04 6.54 -10.81
C PHE A 179 -24.38 5.22 -11.51
N LYS A 180 -23.37 4.56 -12.10
CA LYS A 180 -23.54 3.28 -12.79
C LYS A 180 -23.57 2.10 -11.82
N SER A 181 -22.96 2.24 -10.65
CA SER A 181 -22.84 1.19 -9.64
C SER A 181 -22.79 1.75 -8.23
N TRP A 182 -23.10 0.93 -7.24
CA TRP A 182 -22.88 1.27 -5.82
C TRP A 182 -21.39 1.45 -5.49
N LYS A 183 -20.49 0.78 -6.22
CA LYS A 183 -19.03 0.93 -6.06
C LYS A 183 -18.56 2.34 -6.40
N GLN A 184 -19.20 2.99 -7.41
CA GLN A 184 -18.94 4.41 -7.70
C GLN A 184 -19.44 5.32 -6.58
N VAL A 185 -20.56 4.99 -5.94
CA VAL A 185 -21.07 5.74 -4.79
C VAL A 185 -20.12 5.60 -3.61
N TYR A 186 -19.62 4.39 -3.35
CA TYR A 186 -18.60 4.13 -2.32
C TYR A 186 -17.31 4.94 -2.59
N ALA A 187 -16.75 4.84 -3.79
CA ALA A 187 -15.56 5.59 -4.17
C ALA A 187 -15.77 7.12 -4.07
N ASN A 188 -16.96 7.61 -4.45
CA ASN A 188 -17.30 9.02 -4.33
C ASN A 188 -17.38 9.50 -2.86
N ALA A 189 -17.85 8.67 -1.94
CA ALA A 189 -17.86 8.99 -0.52
C ALA A 189 -16.44 9.19 0.03
N LEU A 190 -15.47 8.45 -0.48
CA LEU A 190 -14.05 8.56 -0.11
C LEU A 190 -13.29 9.66 -0.88
N SER A 191 -13.92 10.37 -1.83
CA SER A 191 -13.24 11.28 -2.78
C SER A 191 -12.42 12.42 -2.15
N ARG A 192 -12.68 12.75 -0.87
CA ARG A 192 -11.91 13.75 -0.11
C ARG A 192 -10.57 13.21 0.39
N VAL A 193 -10.46 11.90 0.61
CA VAL A 193 -9.26 11.24 1.17
C VAL A 193 -8.52 10.39 0.14
N ALA A 194 -9.26 9.84 -0.85
CA ALA A 194 -8.69 8.99 -1.89
C ALA A 194 -9.45 9.13 -3.21
N LYS A 195 -8.73 9.02 -4.33
CA LYS A 195 -9.33 8.92 -5.66
C LYS A 195 -9.28 7.47 -6.11
N ILE A 196 -10.39 6.76 -6.01
CA ILE A 196 -10.51 5.33 -6.27
C ILE A 196 -11.37 5.10 -7.52
N ASP A 197 -10.98 4.15 -8.37
CA ASP A 197 -11.86 3.60 -9.41
C ASP A 197 -12.65 2.42 -8.81
N GLY A 198 -13.81 2.69 -8.24
CA GLY A 198 -14.64 1.68 -7.60
C GLY A 198 -15.07 0.55 -8.53
N ASP A 199 -15.29 0.84 -9.82
CA ASP A 199 -15.70 -0.17 -10.80
C ASP A 199 -14.53 -1.10 -11.22
N ALA A 200 -13.28 -0.69 -10.96
CA ALA A 200 -12.11 -1.53 -11.20
C ALA A 200 -11.89 -2.57 -10.10
N ILE A 201 -12.49 -2.39 -8.93
CA ILE A 201 -12.32 -3.27 -7.77
C ILE A 201 -13.24 -4.49 -7.92
N PRO A 202 -12.71 -5.73 -7.88
CA PRO A 202 -13.51 -6.96 -7.86
C PRO A 202 -14.44 -7.04 -6.64
N ASP A 203 -15.54 -7.77 -6.77
CA ASP A 203 -16.46 -7.99 -5.65
C ASP A 203 -15.80 -8.77 -4.52
N GLU A 204 -14.93 -9.71 -4.85
CA GLU A 204 -14.16 -10.52 -3.92
C GLU A 204 -13.28 -9.66 -2.98
N VAL A 205 -12.78 -8.54 -3.47
CA VAL A 205 -12.01 -7.59 -2.65
C VAL A 205 -12.91 -6.89 -1.64
N PHE A 206 -14.10 -6.45 -2.06
CA PHE A 206 -15.08 -5.88 -1.12
C PHE A 206 -15.55 -6.91 -0.09
N ASP A 207 -15.72 -8.17 -0.49
CA ASP A 207 -16.10 -9.25 0.41
C ASP A 207 -14.99 -9.53 1.45
N LEU A 208 -13.71 -9.53 1.03
CA LEU A 208 -12.58 -9.68 1.95
C LEU A 208 -12.52 -8.54 2.97
N TYR A 209 -12.61 -7.29 2.54
CA TYR A 209 -12.62 -6.16 3.47
C TYR A 209 -13.82 -6.19 4.40
N SER A 210 -15.00 -6.60 3.93
CA SER A 210 -16.21 -6.75 4.76
C SER A 210 -16.07 -7.86 5.82
N GLN A 211 -15.20 -8.85 5.59
CA GLN A 211 -14.95 -9.96 6.51
C GLN A 211 -13.76 -9.70 7.44
N GLN A 212 -12.72 -9.07 6.94
CA GLN A 212 -11.45 -8.91 7.63
C GLN A 212 -11.24 -7.52 8.22
N GLY A 213 -11.89 -6.50 7.68
CA GLY A 213 -11.59 -5.11 7.96
C GLY A 213 -10.38 -4.58 7.20
N GLY A 214 -9.98 -3.36 7.53
CA GLY A 214 -8.84 -2.69 6.91
C GLY A 214 -9.22 -1.44 6.14
N ASN A 215 -8.26 -0.87 5.42
CA ASN A 215 -8.33 0.47 4.85
C ASN A 215 -8.18 0.45 3.32
N LEU A 216 -9.19 0.00 2.58
CA LEU A 216 -9.19 -0.13 1.12
C LEU A 216 -8.72 1.16 0.41
N TYR A 217 -9.02 2.33 0.95
CA TYR A 217 -8.62 3.60 0.36
C TYR A 217 -7.10 3.88 0.41
N LEU A 218 -6.33 3.04 1.12
CA LEU A 218 -4.86 3.07 1.14
C LEU A 218 -4.24 2.20 0.04
N ASP A 219 -5.01 1.32 -0.62
CA ASP A 219 -4.51 0.43 -1.65
C ASP A 219 -4.16 1.16 -2.94
N GLY A 220 -2.87 1.26 -3.24
CA GLY A 220 -2.39 1.95 -4.43
C GLY A 220 -2.87 1.32 -5.75
N ALA A 221 -3.12 0.01 -5.76
CA ALA A 221 -3.62 -0.71 -6.93
C ALA A 221 -4.99 -0.20 -7.45
N TRP A 222 -5.84 0.31 -6.57
CA TRP A 222 -7.18 0.81 -6.90
C TRP A 222 -7.27 2.33 -7.01
N ARG A 223 -6.18 3.04 -6.71
CA ARG A 223 -6.16 4.51 -6.75
C ARG A 223 -5.82 5.04 -8.14
N THR A 224 -6.46 6.16 -8.50
CA THR A 224 -6.25 6.84 -9.79
C THR A 224 -5.32 8.04 -9.68
N ASP A 225 -4.92 8.40 -8.47
CA ASP A 225 -4.04 9.55 -8.17
C ASP A 225 -2.57 9.17 -7.97
N GLY A 226 -2.21 7.88 -8.16
CA GLY A 226 -0.86 7.36 -8.02
C GLY A 226 -0.34 7.33 -6.58
N LYS A 227 -1.22 7.47 -5.61
CA LYS A 227 -0.90 7.39 -4.18
C LYS A 227 -1.26 6.00 -3.65
N GLY A 228 -0.81 5.71 -2.46
CA GLY A 228 -1.12 4.46 -1.75
C GLY A 228 0.02 4.08 -0.82
N HIS A 229 -0.13 2.91 -0.20
CA HIS A 229 0.85 2.37 0.71
C HIS A 229 1.19 0.94 0.32
N THR A 230 2.48 0.64 0.20
CA THR A 230 3.00 -0.68 -0.15
C THR A 230 2.76 -1.64 1.00
N VAL A 231 1.88 -2.61 0.82
CA VAL A 231 1.73 -3.74 1.75
C VAL A 231 2.85 -4.74 1.47
N PHE A 232 3.56 -5.17 2.50
CA PHE A 232 4.69 -6.08 2.36
C PHE A 232 4.72 -7.22 3.39
N GLY A 233 3.75 -7.23 4.33
CA GLY A 233 3.59 -8.29 5.31
C GLY A 233 2.15 -8.40 5.85
N GLN A 234 1.90 -9.49 6.59
CA GLN A 234 0.63 -9.77 7.27
C GLN A 234 0.91 -10.40 8.63
N VAL A 235 0.32 -9.86 9.68
CA VAL A 235 0.35 -10.49 11.01
C VAL A 235 -0.49 -11.75 10.96
N PHE A 236 0.08 -12.88 11.39
CA PHE A 236 -0.59 -14.18 11.45
C PHE A 236 -0.72 -14.72 12.86
N ALA A 237 -0.02 -14.12 13.85
CA ALA A 237 -0.18 -14.39 15.28
C ALA A 237 0.20 -13.13 16.09
N GLY A 238 -0.38 -12.94 17.28
CA GLY A 238 -0.20 -11.72 18.08
C GLY A 238 -1.13 -10.58 17.65
N MET A 239 -2.27 -10.87 17.01
CA MET A 239 -3.28 -9.87 16.68
C MET A 239 -3.83 -9.18 17.92
N ASP A 240 -3.97 -9.90 19.02
CA ASP A 240 -4.38 -9.38 20.31
C ASP A 240 -3.37 -8.35 20.88
N VAL A 241 -2.07 -8.51 20.57
CA VAL A 241 -1.04 -7.53 20.91
C VAL A 241 -1.21 -6.27 20.08
N VAL A 242 -1.49 -6.40 18.77
CA VAL A 242 -1.78 -5.24 17.88
C VAL A 242 -2.98 -4.47 18.40
N ASP A 243 -4.07 -5.16 18.74
CA ASP A 243 -5.29 -4.54 19.28
C ASP A 243 -5.04 -3.89 20.64
N ALA A 244 -4.25 -4.53 21.52
CA ALA A 244 -3.87 -3.94 22.80
C ALA A 244 -3.02 -2.66 22.64
N ILE A 245 -2.12 -2.62 21.64
CA ILE A 245 -1.35 -1.41 21.31
C ILE A 245 -2.28 -0.33 20.75
N ALA A 246 -3.20 -0.68 19.87
CA ALA A 246 -4.14 0.28 19.29
C ALA A 246 -5.06 0.94 20.33
N ALA A 247 -5.36 0.23 21.43
CA ALA A 247 -6.22 0.70 22.52
C ALA A 247 -5.50 1.49 23.61
N VAL A 248 -4.19 1.79 23.49
CA VAL A 248 -3.48 2.57 24.51
C VAL A 248 -3.94 4.02 24.52
N GLU A 249 -3.87 4.63 25.67
CA GLU A 249 -4.20 6.06 25.82
C GLU A 249 -3.20 6.94 25.06
N THR A 250 -3.69 7.80 24.18
CA THR A 250 -2.89 8.72 23.35
C THR A 250 -3.08 10.18 23.78
N ASP A 251 -2.18 11.03 23.34
CA ASP A 251 -2.33 12.49 23.44
C ASP A 251 -3.11 13.06 22.22
N ARG A 252 -3.18 14.38 22.12
CA ARG A 252 -3.91 15.08 21.03
C ARG A 252 -3.26 14.92 19.65
N ASP A 253 -2.03 14.43 19.60
CA ASP A 253 -1.27 14.23 18.37
C ASP A 253 -1.16 12.72 18.05
N ASP A 254 -2.06 11.89 18.62
CA ASP A 254 -2.17 10.43 18.47
C ASP A 254 -0.94 9.66 19.01
N LYS A 255 -0.05 10.30 19.79
CA LYS A 255 1.11 9.64 20.38
C LYS A 255 0.70 8.94 21.68
N PRO A 256 1.10 7.66 21.92
CA PRO A 256 0.89 6.99 23.18
C PRO A 256 1.43 7.81 24.37
N LYS A 257 0.61 8.02 25.42
CA LYS A 257 1.04 8.72 26.64
C LYS A 257 2.13 7.96 27.41
N LYS A 258 2.17 6.65 27.25
CA LYS A 258 3.23 5.76 27.70
C LYS A 258 3.80 5.09 26.46
N ASP A 259 5.10 5.24 26.24
CA ASP A 259 5.75 4.69 25.07
C ASP A 259 5.52 3.17 24.99
N VAL A 260 5.11 2.71 23.80
CA VAL A 260 5.09 1.31 23.40
C VAL A 260 6.32 1.09 22.55
N VAL A 261 7.24 0.26 23.05
CA VAL A 261 8.58 0.10 22.49
C VAL A 261 8.65 -1.17 21.65
N ILE A 262 9.30 -1.07 20.49
CA ILE A 262 9.79 -2.21 19.71
C ILE A 262 11.13 -2.59 20.34
N GLU A 263 11.17 -3.70 21.09
CA GLU A 263 12.38 -4.13 21.78
C GLU A 263 13.41 -4.69 20.82
N SER A 264 12.94 -5.46 19.82
CA SER A 264 13.75 -5.95 18.70
C SER A 264 12.85 -6.56 17.62
N ILE A 265 13.41 -6.79 16.41
CA ILE A 265 12.75 -7.54 15.35
C ILE A 265 13.66 -8.68 14.90
N GLU A 266 13.24 -9.92 15.15
CA GLU A 266 13.95 -11.12 14.72
C GLU A 266 13.44 -11.62 13.37
N ILE A 267 14.34 -11.90 12.41
CA ILE A 267 14.00 -12.51 11.12
C ILE A 267 14.31 -14.00 11.16
N LYS A 268 13.28 -14.80 10.92
CA LYS A 268 13.38 -16.28 10.88
C LYS A 268 12.94 -16.84 9.54
N THR A 269 13.45 -18.03 9.24
CA THR A 269 12.91 -18.91 8.19
C THR A 269 12.19 -20.06 8.87
N LEU A 270 10.94 -20.31 8.49
CA LEU A 270 10.12 -21.39 9.05
C LEU A 270 10.55 -22.75 8.52
#